data_e25b87713845d140799975410ac99b2b
#
_entry.id   e25b87713845d140799975410ac99b2b
#
_cell.length_a   1.000
_cell.length_b   1.000
_cell.length_c   1.000
_cell.angle_alpha   90.00
_cell.angle_beta   90.00
_cell.angle_gamma   90.00
#
_symmetry.space_group_name_H-M   'P 1'
#
loop_
_entity.id
_entity.type
_entity.pdbx_description
1 polymer ?
#
loop_
_entity_poly.entity_id
_entity_poly.type
_entity_poly.pdbx_seq_one_letter_code
_entity_poly.pdbx_strand_id
1 'polypeptide(L)' 'MRNMITVQVISKATGKPLSGKRVYVAFSGLRGGLEGYTDNNGDVHLNADPGSGEVYVNGSNVHQGYLSGRIVVYI' A
#
# COMPACT_ATOMS: atom_id res chain seq x y z
N MET A 1 13.47 -4.75 16.43
CA MET A 1 13.55 -4.17 15.08
C MET A 1 12.13 -3.91 14.57
N ARG A 2 11.92 -2.75 13.98
CA ARG A 2 10.60 -2.37 13.50
C ARG A 2 10.46 -2.78 12.04
N ASN A 3 9.37 -3.47 11.72
CA ASN A 3 9.08 -3.82 10.33
C ASN A 3 8.17 -2.78 9.71
N MET A 4 8.41 -2.50 8.44
CA MET A 4 7.65 -1.49 7.71
C MET A 4 7.33 -2.00 6.31
N ILE A 5 6.10 -1.74 5.89
CA ILE A 5 5.67 -2.00 4.52
C ILE A 5 5.43 -0.64 3.86
N THR A 6 6.04 -0.43 2.70
CA THR A 6 5.85 0.79 1.92
C THR A 6 5.04 0.45 0.69
N VAL A 7 3.97 1.20 0.44
CA VAL A 7 3.18 1.07 -0.79
C VAL A 7 3.40 2.33 -1.61
N GLN A 8 3.81 2.15 -2.86
CA GLN A 8 3.96 3.26 -3.80
C GLN A 8 2.86 3.19 -4.85
N VAL A 9 2.17 4.30 -5.06
CA VAL A 9 1.07 4.39 -6.03
C VAL A 9 1.55 5.18 -7.24
N ILE A 10 1.48 4.55 -8.41
CA ILE A 10 1.93 5.11 -9.68
C ILE A 10 0.73 5.22 -10.62
N SER A 11 0.67 6.29 -11.40
CA SER A 11 -0.33 6.42 -12.46
C SER A 11 0.03 5.54 -13.66
N LYS A 12 -0.89 4.70 -14.10
CA LYS A 12 -0.70 3.91 -15.33
C LYS A 12 -0.55 4.82 -16.54
N ALA A 13 -1.29 5.91 -16.56
CA ALA A 13 -1.32 6.81 -17.72
C ALA A 13 -0.04 7.59 -17.90
N THR A 14 0.59 8.02 -16.80
CA THR A 14 1.75 8.91 -16.88
C THR A 14 3.05 8.27 -16.42
N GLY A 15 2.97 7.17 -15.66
CA GLY A 15 4.15 6.54 -15.06
C GLY A 15 4.70 7.32 -13.87
N LYS A 16 3.97 8.32 -13.39
CA LYS A 16 4.43 9.18 -12.30
C LYS A 16 3.76 8.80 -10.98
N PRO A 17 4.46 9.02 -9.86
CA PRO A 17 3.86 8.77 -8.54
C PRO A 17 2.70 9.74 -8.27
N LEU A 18 1.72 9.25 -7.51
CA LEU A 18 0.52 9.99 -7.19
C LEU A 18 0.47 10.27 -5.68
N SER A 19 0.41 11.54 -5.32
CA SER A 19 0.29 11.96 -3.92
C SER A 19 -1.17 12.05 -3.49
N GLY A 20 -1.40 12.05 -2.18
CA GLY A 20 -2.72 12.25 -1.61
C GLY A 20 -3.71 11.12 -1.85
N LYS A 21 -3.25 9.94 -2.26
CA LYS A 21 -4.12 8.79 -2.48
C LYS A 21 -4.29 8.01 -1.19
N ARG A 22 -5.53 7.65 -0.86
CA ARG A 22 -5.82 6.86 0.32
C ARG A 22 -5.48 5.41 0.03
N VAL A 23 -4.58 4.86 0.84
CA VAL A 23 -4.16 3.46 0.73
C VAL A 23 -4.60 2.72 1.98
N TYR A 24 -5.31 1.61 1.79
CA TYR A 24 -5.71 0.74 2.88
C TYR A 24 -5.14 -0.64 2.62
N VAL A 25 -4.47 -1.19 3.63
CA VAL A 25 -3.90 -2.54 3.56
C VAL A 25 -4.63 -3.40 4.55
N ALA A 26 -5.30 -4.44 4.04
CA ALA A 26 -6.05 -5.40 4.86
C ALA A 26 -5.26 -6.70 4.93
N PHE A 27 -4.82 -7.06 6.14
CA PHE A 27 -4.10 -8.32 6.35
C PHE A 27 -5.07 -9.45 6.61
N SER A 28 -4.68 -10.65 6.18
CA SER A 28 -5.49 -11.86 6.36
C SER A 28 -5.60 -12.22 7.85
N GLY A 29 -6.66 -12.90 8.21
CA GLY A 29 -6.92 -13.36 9.57
C GLY A 29 -7.34 -12.22 10.47
N LEU A 30 -6.87 -12.26 11.72
CA LEU A 30 -7.30 -11.32 12.75
C LEU A 30 -6.40 -10.10 12.88
N ARG A 31 -5.49 -9.87 11.96
CA ARG A 31 -4.54 -8.78 12.04
C ARG A 31 -5.17 -7.40 11.83
N GLY A 32 -6.29 -7.35 11.11
CA GLY A 32 -6.94 -6.10 10.76
C GLY A 32 -6.24 -5.38 9.63
N GLY A 33 -6.37 -4.05 9.58
CA GLY A 33 -5.83 -3.26 8.49
C GLY A 33 -5.21 -1.96 8.97
N LEU A 34 -4.48 -1.33 8.06
CA LEU A 34 -3.83 -0.05 8.27
C LEU A 34 -4.11 0.83 7.07
N GLU A 35 -4.20 2.14 7.30
CA GLU A 35 -4.40 3.06 6.20
C GLU A 35 -3.49 4.27 6.32
N GLY A 36 -3.27 4.93 5.20
CA GLY A 36 -2.51 6.16 5.13
C GLY A 36 -2.71 6.83 3.78
N TYR A 37 -2.09 7.97 3.60
CA TYR A 37 -2.17 8.72 2.36
C TYR A 37 -0.78 8.85 1.76
N THR A 38 -0.70 8.72 0.44
CA THR A 38 0.59 8.82 -0.24
C THR A 38 1.16 10.23 -0.16
N ASP A 39 2.49 10.30 -0.06
CA ASP A 39 3.24 11.55 -0.05
C ASP A 39 3.57 11.99 -1.48
N ASN A 40 4.46 12.98 -1.62
CA ASN A 40 4.84 13.51 -2.93
C ASN A 40 5.57 12.51 -3.81
N ASN A 41 6.11 11.45 -3.22
CA ASN A 41 6.77 10.37 -3.96
C ASN A 41 5.82 9.21 -4.25
N GLY A 42 4.54 9.37 -3.89
CA GLY A 42 3.55 8.31 -4.06
C GLY A 42 3.64 7.24 -3.01
N ASP A 43 4.42 7.44 -1.95
CA ASP A 43 4.69 6.44 -0.93
C ASP A 43 3.81 6.62 0.29
N VAL A 44 3.38 5.50 0.85
CA VAL A 44 2.84 5.45 2.21
C VAL A 44 3.61 4.39 2.98
N HIS A 45 4.05 4.74 4.17
CA HIS A 45 4.84 3.86 5.03
C HIS A 45 3.97 3.38 6.19
N LEU A 46 3.83 2.07 6.32
CA LEU A 46 2.96 1.46 7.31
C LEU A 46 3.79 0.59 8.24
N ASN A 47 3.61 0.77 9.55
CA ASN A 47 4.27 -0.06 10.55
C ASN A 47 3.54 -1.40 10.64
N ALA A 48 4.08 -2.42 10.00
CA ALA A 48 3.44 -3.72 9.96
C ALA A 48 4.47 -4.80 9.66
N ASP A 49 4.25 -5.98 10.24
CA ASP A 49 5.01 -7.17 9.88
C ASP A 49 4.54 -7.68 8.54
N PRO A 50 5.44 -8.33 7.77
CA PRO A 50 5.03 -8.97 6.52
C PRO A 50 3.92 -9.99 6.75
N GLY A 51 3.10 -10.18 5.74
CA GLY A 51 2.03 -11.16 5.79
C GLY A 51 1.14 -11.08 4.56
N SER A 52 0.27 -12.05 4.41
CA SER A 52 -0.68 -12.07 3.31
C SER A 52 -1.77 -11.03 3.52
N GLY A 53 -2.18 -10.39 2.45
CA GLY A 53 -3.23 -9.39 2.53
C GLY A 53 -3.57 -8.79 1.19
N GLU A 54 -4.31 -7.69 1.24
CA GLU A 54 -4.79 -6.97 0.06
C GLU A 54 -4.50 -5.49 0.21
N VAL A 55 -4.24 -4.84 -0.92
CA VAL A 55 -4.00 -3.39 -0.97
C VAL A 55 -5.13 -2.73 -1.75
N TYR A 56 -5.72 -1.71 -1.15
CA TYR A 56 -6.79 -0.93 -1.77
C TYR A 56 -6.32 0.51 -1.93
N VAL A 57 -6.60 1.10 -3.08
CA VAL A 57 -6.36 2.53 -3.30
C VAL A 57 -7.70 3.16 -3.64
N ASN A 58 -8.09 4.16 -2.85
CA ASN A 58 -9.38 4.83 -2.97
C ASN A 58 -10.54 3.84 -2.97
N GLY A 59 -10.41 2.76 -2.20
CA GLY A 59 -11.46 1.75 -2.08
C GLY A 59 -11.44 0.64 -3.11
N SER A 60 -10.54 0.69 -4.09
CA SER A 60 -10.43 -0.34 -5.14
C SER A 60 -9.25 -1.27 -4.84
N ASN A 61 -9.49 -2.58 -4.92
CA ASN A 61 -8.42 -3.57 -4.74
C ASN A 61 -7.45 -3.48 -5.93
N VAL A 62 -6.18 -3.25 -5.64
CA VAL A 62 -5.15 -3.09 -6.67
C VAL A 62 -4.03 -4.11 -6.55
N HIS A 63 -3.98 -4.87 -5.45
CA HIS A 63 -2.93 -5.85 -5.24
C HIS A 63 -3.37 -6.83 -4.15
N GLN A 64 -2.97 -8.09 -4.29
CA GLN A 64 -3.20 -9.08 -3.23
C GLN A 64 -2.07 -10.10 -3.26
N GLY A 65 -1.79 -10.68 -2.12
CA GLY A 65 -0.75 -11.68 -1.95
C GLY A 65 0.08 -11.42 -0.72
N TYR A 66 1.31 -11.93 -0.73
CA TYR A 66 2.22 -11.72 0.40
C TYR A 66 2.80 -10.33 0.33
N LEU A 67 2.62 -9.57 1.40
CA LEU A 67 3.03 -8.16 1.48
C LEU A 67 4.27 -8.04 2.34
N SER A 68 5.35 -7.51 1.76
CA SER A 68 6.58 -7.24 2.49
C SER A 68 7.39 -6.17 1.78
N GLY A 69 8.19 -5.41 2.52
CA GLY A 69 9.07 -4.41 1.96
C GLY A 69 8.33 -3.34 1.18
N ARG A 70 8.72 -3.12 -0.08
CA ARG A 70 8.10 -2.13 -0.95
C ARG A 70 7.19 -2.82 -1.96
N ILE A 71 5.98 -2.32 -2.05
CA ILE A 71 4.97 -2.80 -2.99
C ILE A 71 4.61 -1.64 -3.91
N VAL A 72 4.76 -1.82 -5.22
CA VAL A 72 4.41 -0.79 -6.20
C VAL A 72 3.10 -1.18 -6.86
N VAL A 73 2.13 -0.28 -6.84
CA VAL A 73 0.82 -0.51 -7.46
C VAL A 73 0.53 0.58 -8.48
N TYR A 74 -0.22 0.22 -9.51
CA TYR A 74 -0.54 1.10 -10.63
C TYR A 74 -2.05 1.32 -10.71
N ILE A 75 -2.45 2.55 -10.84
CA ILE A 75 -3.88 2.90 -10.95
C ILE A 75 -4.18 3.82 -12.11
#